data_4e87b55084fdb225221e73c48e2a657d
#
_entry.id   4e87b55084fdb225221e73c48e2a657d
#
_cell.length_a   1.000
_cell.length_b   1.000
_cell.length_c   1.000
_cell.angle_alpha   90.00
_cell.angle_beta   90.00
_cell.angle_gamma   90.00
#
_symmetry.space_group_name_H-M   'P 1'
#
loop_
_entity.id
_entity.type
_entity.pdbx_description
1 polymer ?
#
loop_
_entity_poly.entity_id
_entity_poly.type
_entity_poly.pdbx_seq_one_letter_code
_entity_poly.pdbx_strand_id
1 'polypeptide(L)'
;MSEISPKDSEMSATAKAEARGLFAVCIEYFAPRQRLKTAIPAVAHRVGITSPRRARAIYAGEARRIESYELDGLRAAAAKAEALRTAAQLDGAAHALLAIDADFHRPEIDRLRRLACELRGIADQKRPA
;
A
#
# COMPACT_ATOMS: atom_id res chain seq x y z
N MET A 1 -17.85 29.48 -20.71
CA MET A 1 -17.76 29.18 -19.28
C MET A 1 -17.69 27.70 -19.06
N SER A 2 -16.57 27.23 -18.57
CA SER A 2 -16.46 25.83 -18.19
C SER A 2 -17.11 25.65 -16.83
N GLU A 3 -18.32 25.22 -16.80
CA GLU A 3 -18.91 24.79 -15.56
C GLU A 3 -18.27 23.49 -15.14
N ILE A 4 -17.67 23.49 -13.96
CA ILE A 4 -17.18 22.26 -13.37
C ILE A 4 -18.42 21.42 -13.08
N SER A 5 -18.59 20.31 -13.76
CA SER A 5 -19.73 19.45 -13.52
C SER A 5 -19.64 18.89 -12.09
N PRO A 6 -20.79 18.68 -11.41
CA PRO A 6 -20.77 18.07 -10.09
C PRO A 6 -20.02 16.75 -10.06
N LYS A 7 -20.01 16.04 -11.18
CA LYS A 7 -19.34 14.77 -11.36
C LYS A 7 -17.81 14.90 -11.28
N ASP A 8 -17.23 15.94 -11.88
CA ASP A 8 -15.78 16.21 -11.82
C ASP A 8 -15.36 16.60 -10.40
N SER A 9 -16.19 17.39 -9.72
CA SER A 9 -15.95 17.78 -8.33
C SER A 9 -15.98 16.56 -7.40
N GLU A 10 -16.94 15.66 -7.59
CA GLU A 10 -17.05 14.42 -6.83
C GLU A 10 -15.85 13.50 -7.08
N MET A 11 -15.43 13.35 -8.33
CA MET A 11 -14.26 12.56 -8.68
C MET A 11 -12.98 13.11 -8.06
N SER A 12 -12.83 14.43 -8.03
CA SER A 12 -11.68 15.07 -7.40
C SER A 12 -11.66 14.84 -5.90
N ALA A 13 -12.80 14.98 -5.22
CA ALA A 13 -12.92 14.71 -3.79
C ALA A 13 -12.64 13.24 -3.47
N THR A 14 -13.16 12.33 -4.31
CA THR A 14 -12.94 10.89 -4.16
C THR A 14 -11.45 10.55 -4.33
N ALA A 15 -10.81 11.14 -5.35
CA ALA A 15 -9.38 10.90 -5.60
C ALA A 15 -8.53 11.39 -4.43
N LYS A 16 -8.85 12.54 -3.85
CA LYS A 16 -8.15 13.07 -2.67
C LYS A 16 -8.30 12.14 -1.47
N ALA A 17 -9.53 11.69 -1.20
CA ALA A 17 -9.81 10.78 -0.09
C ALA A 17 -9.10 9.45 -0.29
N GLU A 18 -9.13 8.90 -1.51
CA GLU A 18 -8.42 7.67 -1.85
C GLU A 18 -6.92 7.84 -1.65
N ALA A 19 -6.33 8.92 -2.17
CA ALA A 19 -4.90 9.17 -2.04
C ALA A 19 -4.46 9.27 -0.58
N ARG A 20 -5.23 9.95 0.26
CA ARG A 20 -4.94 10.04 1.70
C ARG A 20 -4.99 8.67 2.37
N GLY A 21 -6.01 7.88 2.06
CA GLY A 21 -6.17 6.54 2.62
C GLY A 21 -5.02 5.62 2.20
N LEU A 22 -4.66 5.63 0.92
CA LEU A 22 -3.56 4.84 0.39
C LEU A 22 -2.23 5.28 0.99
N PHE A 23 -2.02 6.58 1.14
CA PHE A 23 -0.81 7.12 1.75
C PHE A 23 -0.68 6.65 3.20
N ALA A 24 -1.79 6.68 3.95
CA ALA A 24 -1.83 6.22 5.34
C ALA A 24 -1.47 4.72 5.44
N VAL A 25 -2.01 3.89 4.55
CA VAL A 25 -1.68 2.46 4.48
C VAL A 25 -0.19 2.26 4.23
N CYS A 26 0.37 3.02 3.30
CA CYS A 26 1.81 2.94 2.98
C CYS A 26 2.67 3.36 4.18
N ILE A 27 2.30 4.41 4.90
CA ILE A 27 3.02 4.85 6.09
C ILE A 27 2.98 3.75 7.15
N GLU A 28 1.80 3.20 7.40
CA GLU A 28 1.61 2.15 8.41
C GLU A 28 2.47 0.94 8.12
N TYR A 29 2.62 0.56 6.86
CA TYR A 29 3.39 -0.61 6.49
C TYR A 29 4.89 -0.33 6.35
N PHE A 30 5.26 0.74 5.62
CA PHE A 30 6.66 1.00 5.27
C PHE A 30 7.41 1.83 6.31
N ALA A 31 6.70 2.59 7.15
CA ALA A 31 7.31 3.46 8.14
C ALA A 31 6.52 3.46 9.46
N PRO A 32 6.22 2.28 10.04
CA PRO A 32 5.24 2.16 11.14
C PRO A 32 5.69 2.81 12.46
N ARG A 33 6.99 3.00 12.65
CA ARG A 33 7.55 3.56 13.88
C ARG A 33 8.17 4.93 13.69
N GLN A 34 8.00 5.51 12.51
CA GLN A 34 8.55 6.83 12.21
C GLN A 34 7.53 7.91 12.49
N ARG A 35 8.02 9.09 12.85
CA ARG A 35 7.18 10.28 12.96
C ARG A 35 6.69 10.66 11.56
N LEU A 36 5.52 11.26 11.46
CA LEU A 36 4.96 11.70 10.18
C LEU A 36 5.94 12.56 9.37
N LYS A 37 6.67 13.42 10.05
CA LYS A 37 7.68 14.28 9.42
C LYS A 37 8.71 13.48 8.61
N THR A 38 9.06 12.28 9.08
CA THR A 38 10.04 11.39 8.43
C THR A 38 9.34 10.37 7.53
N ALA A 39 8.19 9.88 7.96
CA ALA A 39 7.44 8.83 7.25
C ALA A 39 6.91 9.32 5.91
N ILE A 40 6.39 10.54 5.85
CA ILE A 40 5.83 11.10 4.61
C ILE A 40 6.86 11.17 3.49
N PRO A 41 8.08 11.73 3.71
CA PRO A 41 9.11 11.70 2.67
C PRO A 41 9.55 10.31 2.27
N ALA A 42 9.63 9.37 3.22
CA ALA A 42 10.03 8.00 2.94
C ALA A 42 9.05 7.30 2.01
N VAL A 43 7.75 7.43 2.29
CA VAL A 43 6.70 6.87 1.43
C VAL A 43 6.67 7.58 0.08
N ALA A 44 6.79 8.91 0.08
CA ALA A 44 6.81 9.70 -1.15
C ALA A 44 7.90 9.21 -2.11
N HIS A 45 9.08 8.92 -1.59
CA HIS A 45 10.18 8.39 -2.39
C HIS A 45 9.81 7.06 -3.05
N ARG A 46 9.14 6.17 -2.31
CA ARG A 46 8.71 4.87 -2.82
C ARG A 46 7.67 4.97 -3.93
N VAL A 47 6.78 5.96 -3.86
CA VAL A 47 5.70 6.11 -4.84
C VAL A 47 6.05 7.03 -6.01
N GLY A 48 7.24 7.63 -6.00
CA GLY A 48 7.69 8.50 -7.07
C GLY A 48 7.27 9.95 -6.94
N ILE A 49 6.87 10.38 -5.75
CA ILE A 49 6.56 11.80 -5.47
C ILE A 49 7.85 12.45 -4.99
N THR A 50 8.45 13.29 -5.83
CA THR A 50 9.78 13.84 -5.58
C THR A 50 9.79 15.03 -4.61
N SER A 51 8.67 15.75 -4.51
CA SER A 51 8.59 16.95 -3.65
C SER A 51 8.02 16.59 -2.27
N PRO A 52 8.78 16.82 -1.18
CA PRO A 52 8.25 16.63 0.19
C PRO A 52 7.03 17.51 0.48
N ARG A 53 7.02 18.73 -0.05
CA ARG A 53 5.88 19.65 0.10
C ARG A 53 4.63 19.06 -0.56
N ARG A 54 4.78 18.52 -1.76
CA ARG A 54 3.68 17.88 -2.49
C ARG A 54 3.14 16.68 -1.71
N ALA A 55 4.03 15.83 -1.22
CA ALA A 55 3.67 14.65 -0.43
C ALA A 55 2.87 15.04 0.82
N ARG A 56 3.32 16.07 1.55
CA ARG A 56 2.61 16.55 2.73
C ARG A 56 1.24 17.10 2.38
N ALA A 57 1.12 17.82 1.28
CA ALA A 57 -0.16 18.37 0.83
C ALA A 57 -1.15 17.25 0.50
N ILE A 58 -0.69 16.18 -0.17
CA ILE A 58 -1.53 15.03 -0.49
C ILE A 58 -1.98 14.32 0.79
N TYR A 59 -1.06 14.07 1.70
CA TYR A 59 -1.37 13.41 2.97
C TYR A 59 -2.35 14.22 3.82
N ALA A 60 -2.18 15.53 3.87
CA ALA A 60 -3.04 16.42 4.64
C ALA A 60 -4.39 16.72 3.97
N GLY A 61 -4.55 16.32 2.71
CA GLY A 61 -5.76 16.63 1.95
C GLY A 61 -5.84 18.07 1.47
N GLU A 62 -4.73 18.78 1.44
CA GLU A 62 -4.63 20.19 1.03
C GLU A 62 -4.31 20.34 -0.45
N ALA A 63 -3.91 19.26 -1.14
CA ALA A 63 -3.64 19.31 -2.56
C ALA A 63 -4.94 19.58 -3.32
N ARG A 64 -4.91 20.56 -4.21
CA ARG A 64 -6.09 20.90 -5.02
C ARG A 64 -6.47 19.77 -5.97
N ARG A 65 -5.47 19.05 -6.43
CA ARG A 65 -5.63 18.04 -7.47
C ARG A 65 -4.62 16.91 -7.25
N ILE A 66 -5.04 15.69 -7.50
CA ILE A 66 -4.17 14.52 -7.45
C ILE A 66 -3.88 14.11 -8.89
N GLU A 67 -2.60 14.06 -9.26
CA GLU A 67 -2.18 13.63 -10.60
C GLU A 67 -2.34 12.12 -10.74
N SER A 68 -2.62 11.67 -11.97
CA SER A 68 -2.82 10.24 -12.25
C SER A 68 -1.62 9.40 -11.82
N TYR A 69 -0.40 9.86 -12.11
CA TYR A 69 0.80 9.10 -11.75
C TYR A 69 1.00 9.00 -10.24
N GLU A 70 0.57 10.02 -9.50
CA GLU A 70 0.63 10.01 -8.03
C GLU A 70 -0.32 8.97 -7.46
N LEU A 71 -1.55 8.96 -7.94
CA LEU A 71 -2.56 8.01 -7.50
C LEU A 71 -2.19 6.58 -7.89
N ASP A 72 -1.70 6.37 -9.11
CA ASP A 72 -1.24 5.06 -9.58
C ASP A 72 -0.06 4.56 -8.73
N GLY A 73 0.89 5.43 -8.40
CA GLY A 73 2.02 5.10 -7.54
C GLY A 73 1.57 4.69 -6.14
N LEU A 74 0.63 5.42 -5.57
CA LEU A 74 0.07 5.11 -4.26
C LEU A 74 -0.72 3.80 -4.27
N ARG A 75 -1.51 3.56 -5.31
CA ARG A 75 -2.24 2.29 -5.48
C ARG A 75 -1.28 1.11 -5.58
N ALA A 76 -0.23 1.24 -6.37
CA ALA A 76 0.76 0.17 -6.53
C ALA A 76 1.51 -0.10 -5.21
N ALA A 77 1.93 0.94 -4.50
CA ALA A 77 2.62 0.79 -3.22
C ALA A 77 1.72 0.19 -2.16
N ALA A 78 0.46 0.62 -2.09
CA ALA A 78 -0.51 0.07 -1.15
C ALA A 78 -0.83 -1.40 -1.44
N ALA A 79 -0.97 -1.76 -2.73
CA ALA A 79 -1.21 -3.15 -3.14
C ALA A 79 -0.03 -4.04 -2.73
N LYS A 80 1.20 -3.55 -2.91
CA LYS A 80 2.41 -4.25 -2.47
C LYS A 80 2.42 -4.45 -0.95
N ALA A 81 2.10 -3.40 -0.20
CA ALA A 81 2.02 -3.46 1.27
C ALA A 81 0.99 -4.49 1.72
N GLU A 82 -0.17 -4.51 1.10
CA GLU A 82 -1.24 -5.47 1.39
C GLU A 82 -0.81 -6.91 1.09
N ALA A 83 -0.16 -7.14 -0.05
CA ALA A 83 0.33 -8.47 -0.42
C ALA A 83 1.37 -8.97 0.58
N LEU A 84 2.30 -8.11 0.99
CA LEU A 84 3.33 -8.48 1.97
C LEU A 84 2.74 -8.72 3.36
N ARG A 85 1.74 -7.93 3.75
CA ARG A 85 1.02 -8.15 5.01
C ARG A 85 0.30 -9.50 5.01
N THR A 86 -0.39 -9.82 3.92
CA THR A 86 -1.09 -11.10 3.78
C THR A 86 -0.11 -12.27 3.82
N ALA A 87 1.04 -12.14 3.14
CA ALA A 87 2.09 -13.16 3.18
C ALA A 87 2.57 -13.41 4.60
N ALA A 88 2.78 -12.36 5.38
CA ALA A 88 3.18 -12.48 6.79
C ALA A 88 2.12 -13.18 7.62
N GLN A 89 0.84 -12.89 7.38
CA GLN A 89 -0.28 -13.55 8.07
C GLN A 89 -0.33 -15.04 7.74
N LEU A 90 -0.10 -15.41 6.48
CA LEU A 90 -0.07 -16.82 6.07
C LEU A 90 1.09 -17.56 6.72
N ASP A 91 2.27 -16.96 6.79
CA ASP A 91 3.41 -17.54 7.50
C ASP A 91 3.12 -17.71 8.99
N GLY A 92 2.47 -16.73 9.61
CA GLY A 92 2.06 -16.79 11.00
C GLY A 92 1.09 -17.93 11.25
N ALA A 93 0.11 -18.13 10.35
CA ALA A 93 -0.83 -19.24 10.44
C ALA A 93 -0.12 -20.58 10.30
N ALA A 94 0.81 -20.71 9.36
CA ALA A 94 1.62 -21.92 9.19
C ALA A 94 2.42 -22.22 10.45
N HIS A 95 3.02 -21.21 11.05
CA HIS A 95 3.80 -21.34 12.28
C HIS A 95 2.92 -21.81 13.45
N ALA A 96 1.71 -21.29 13.56
CA ALA A 96 0.76 -21.69 14.58
C ALA A 96 0.35 -23.17 14.43
N LEU A 97 0.08 -23.62 13.21
CA LEU A 97 -0.25 -25.02 12.95
C LEU A 97 0.93 -25.94 13.27
N LEU A 98 2.14 -25.51 12.94
CA LEU A 98 3.37 -26.25 13.25
C LEU A 98 3.52 -26.46 14.76
N ALA A 99 3.16 -25.47 15.56
CA ALA A 99 3.24 -25.54 17.02
C ALA A 99 2.17 -26.47 17.61
N ILE A 100 1.01 -26.61 16.95
CA ILE A 100 -0.08 -27.47 17.42
C ILE A 100 0.23 -28.95 17.12
N ASP A 101 0.39 -29.28 15.84
CA ASP A 101 0.73 -30.65 15.40
C ASP A 101 1.29 -30.58 13.99
N ALA A 102 2.62 -30.60 13.88
CA ALA A 102 3.33 -30.46 12.63
C ALA A 102 2.97 -31.54 11.61
N ASP A 103 2.87 -32.79 12.04
CA ASP A 103 2.64 -33.90 11.14
C ASP A 103 1.21 -33.93 10.59
N PHE A 104 0.24 -33.69 11.48
CA PHE A 104 -1.16 -33.68 11.09
C PHE A 104 -1.47 -32.53 10.14
N HIS A 105 -0.89 -31.36 10.37
CA HIS A 105 -1.16 -30.16 9.57
C HIS A 105 -0.17 -29.93 8.45
N ARG A 106 0.70 -30.91 8.13
CA ARG A 106 1.74 -30.73 7.11
C ARG A 106 1.22 -30.21 5.77
N PRO A 107 0.12 -30.78 5.19
CA PRO A 107 -0.38 -30.28 3.91
C PRO A 107 -0.81 -28.80 3.96
N GLU A 108 -1.47 -28.38 5.03
CA GLU A 108 -1.92 -27.01 5.22
C GLU A 108 -0.74 -26.07 5.43
N ILE A 109 0.24 -26.49 6.22
CA ILE A 109 1.47 -25.70 6.45
C ILE A 109 2.18 -25.44 5.13
N ASP A 110 2.36 -26.48 4.32
CA ASP A 110 3.04 -26.35 3.04
C ASP A 110 2.27 -25.45 2.08
N ARG A 111 0.94 -25.55 2.06
CA ARG A 111 0.08 -24.71 1.23
C ARG A 111 0.18 -23.23 1.64
N LEU A 112 0.11 -22.95 2.93
CA LEU A 112 0.20 -21.57 3.45
C LEU A 112 1.55 -20.95 3.12
N ARG A 113 2.63 -21.70 3.29
CA ARG A 113 3.99 -21.24 2.97
C ARG A 113 4.17 -20.98 1.48
N ARG A 114 3.57 -21.82 0.65
CA ARG A 114 3.62 -21.67 -0.81
C ARG A 114 2.89 -20.39 -1.24
N LEU A 115 1.69 -20.16 -0.69
CA LEU A 115 0.92 -18.95 -0.98
C LEU A 115 1.66 -17.70 -0.53
N ALA A 116 2.27 -17.74 0.65
CA ALA A 116 3.08 -16.61 1.14
C ALA A 116 4.23 -16.30 0.19
N CYS A 117 4.91 -17.34 -0.29
CA CYS A 117 6.01 -17.20 -1.23
C CYS A 117 5.53 -16.59 -2.57
N GLU A 118 4.39 -17.06 -3.08
CA GLU A 118 3.80 -16.52 -4.30
C GLU A 118 3.43 -15.05 -4.16
N LEU A 119 2.84 -14.66 -3.03
CA LEU A 119 2.48 -13.26 -2.77
C LEU A 119 3.71 -12.37 -2.71
N ARG A 120 4.79 -12.83 -2.09
CA ARG A 120 6.06 -12.08 -2.06
C ARG A 120 6.63 -11.92 -3.46
N GLY A 121 6.56 -12.96 -4.28
CA GLY A 121 7.00 -12.92 -5.66
C GLY A 121 6.22 -11.90 -6.48
N ILE A 122 4.90 -11.85 -6.32
CA ILE A 122 4.05 -10.88 -7.00
C ILE A 122 4.39 -9.45 -6.52
N ALA A 123 4.57 -9.26 -5.22
CA ALA A 123 4.90 -7.96 -4.64
C ALA A 123 6.26 -7.44 -5.13
N ASP A 124 7.20 -8.33 -5.42
CA ASP A 124 8.53 -7.96 -5.89
C ASP A 124 8.62 -7.77 -7.40
N GLN A 125 7.56 -8.11 -8.14
CA GLN A 125 7.56 -7.89 -9.58
C GLN A 125 7.62 -6.40 -9.90
N LYS A 126 8.63 -6.03 -10.70
CA LYS A 126 8.72 -4.68 -11.24
C LYS A 126 7.75 -4.58 -12.40
N ARG A 127 6.99 -3.49 -12.45
CA ARG A 127 6.17 -3.20 -13.61
C ARG A 127 7.06 -3.14 -14.86
N PRO A 128 6.64 -3.78 -15.94
CA PRO A 128 7.32 -3.55 -17.21
C PRO A 128 7.25 -2.07 -17.57
N ALA A 129 8.37 -1.53 -17.96
CA ALA A 129 8.47 -0.12 -18.34
C ALA A 129 7.58 0.20 -19.53
#